data_7061f4c3027c203e29ae29f03d4868ce
#
_entry.id   7061f4c3027c203e29ae29f03d4868ce
#
_cell.length_a   1.000
_cell.length_b   1.000
_cell.length_c   1.000
_cell.angle_alpha   90.00
_cell.angle_beta   90.00
_cell.angle_gamma   90.00
#
_symmetry.space_group_name_H-M   'P 1'
#
loop_
_entity.id
_entity.type
_entity.pdbx_description
1 polymer ?
#
loop_
_entity_poly.entity_id
_entity_poly.type
_entity_poly.pdbx_seq_one_letter_code
_entity_poly.pdbx_strand_id
1 'polypeptide(L)'
;MNEKLGYGKYHIEEEGLCGRTTIFEDPLRDNRNGSHMLPALLETHQHADLIIVMLGTNDCKAAYGASAEMIGKGIEKIVGQIRGGAPDSKILLISPIWLGEKVWKPGYDPEFSEKSVAVSKHLAKVYRQIAEKENIAFLNAAAYAKPSAADQEHMDPENHRLLAEAIYQKVIEIEGILE
;
A
#
# COMPACT_ATOMS: atom_id res chain seq x y z
N MET A 1 13.94 -1.56 8.07
CA MET A 1 13.70 -0.11 8.21
C MET A 1 14.13 0.41 9.59
N ASN A 2 13.61 -0.10 10.69
CA ASN A 2 14.02 0.28 12.06
C ASN A 2 15.55 0.31 12.27
N GLU A 3 16.24 -0.73 11.81
CA GLU A 3 17.71 -0.81 11.93
C GLU A 3 18.41 0.39 11.24
N LYS A 4 17.94 0.78 10.05
CA LYS A 4 18.51 1.89 9.28
C LYS A 4 18.15 3.27 9.85
N LEU A 5 16.95 3.43 10.35
CA LEU A 5 16.49 4.67 10.99
C LEU A 5 17.05 4.85 12.41
N GLY A 6 17.47 3.76 13.05
CA GLY A 6 17.98 3.75 14.42
C GLY A 6 16.87 3.60 15.46
N TYR A 7 16.87 2.48 16.15
CA TYR A 7 15.86 2.10 17.18
C TYR A 7 15.68 3.13 18.33
N GLY A 8 16.67 3.97 18.56
CA GLY A 8 16.57 5.00 19.61
C GLY A 8 15.96 6.33 19.15
N LYS A 9 15.69 6.48 17.84
CA LYS A 9 15.17 7.74 17.26
C LYS A 9 13.80 7.57 16.62
N TYR A 10 13.54 6.38 16.05
CA TYR A 10 12.31 6.09 15.32
C TYR A 10 11.68 4.81 15.81
N HIS A 11 10.39 4.83 15.93
CA HIS A 11 9.56 3.67 16.20
C HIS A 11 8.63 3.43 15.01
N ILE A 12 8.58 2.19 14.51
CA ILE A 12 7.71 1.80 13.40
C ILE A 12 6.63 0.89 13.93
N GLU A 13 5.40 1.35 13.82
CA GLU A 13 4.20 0.55 14.07
C GLU A 13 3.81 -0.18 12.79
N GLU A 14 3.74 -1.50 12.85
CA GLU A 14 3.45 -2.37 11.71
C GLU A 14 1.98 -2.81 11.74
N GLU A 15 1.18 -2.24 10.83
CA GLU A 15 -0.24 -2.52 10.69
C GLU A 15 -0.57 -3.35 9.43
N GLY A 16 0.36 -4.16 8.95
CA GLY A 16 0.16 -5.05 7.82
C GLY A 16 -0.80 -6.20 8.16
N LEU A 17 -1.87 -6.36 7.36
CA LEU A 17 -2.81 -7.47 7.47
C LEU A 17 -3.02 -8.12 6.10
N CYS A 18 -2.75 -9.42 6.01
CA CYS A 18 -2.97 -10.20 4.79
C CYS A 18 -4.43 -10.09 4.31
N GLY A 19 -4.62 -9.82 3.02
CA GLY A 19 -5.95 -9.68 2.44
C GLY A 19 -6.60 -8.31 2.62
N ARG A 20 -5.95 -7.33 3.26
CA ARG A 20 -6.52 -5.99 3.45
C ARG A 20 -6.74 -5.29 2.11
N THR A 21 -7.95 -4.76 1.94
CA THR A 21 -8.38 -3.92 0.81
C THR A 21 -8.38 -2.45 1.22
N THR A 22 -8.66 -1.56 0.28
CA THR A 22 -8.93 -0.15 0.60
C THR A 22 -10.33 0.02 1.22
N ILE A 23 -11.40 -0.44 0.54
CA ILE A 23 -12.81 -0.21 0.93
C ILE A 23 -13.72 -1.42 0.79
N PHE A 24 -13.22 -2.55 0.28
CA PHE A 24 -14.05 -3.72 0.03
C PHE A 24 -14.08 -4.64 1.24
N GLU A 25 -15.26 -5.18 1.54
CA GLU A 25 -15.39 -6.27 2.50
C GLU A 25 -14.96 -7.59 1.86
N ASP A 26 -14.22 -8.40 2.58
CA ASP A 26 -13.90 -9.76 2.16
C ASP A 26 -15.01 -10.69 2.72
N PRO A 27 -15.77 -11.39 1.87
CA PRO A 27 -16.89 -12.21 2.32
C PRO A 27 -16.45 -13.45 3.13
N LEU A 28 -15.17 -13.79 3.08
CA LEU A 28 -14.60 -14.98 3.74
C LEU A 28 -13.75 -14.61 4.97
N ARG A 29 -13.36 -13.35 5.12
CA ARG A 29 -12.44 -12.90 6.17
C ARG A 29 -12.86 -11.56 6.74
N ASP A 30 -13.21 -11.53 7.99
CA ASP A 30 -13.59 -10.31 8.70
C ASP A 30 -12.45 -9.29 8.77
N ASN A 31 -12.82 -8.01 8.88
CA ASN A 31 -11.90 -6.90 9.12
C ASN A 31 -10.82 -6.69 8.03
N ARG A 32 -11.16 -6.99 6.77
CA ARG A 32 -10.26 -6.72 5.63
C ARG A 32 -10.47 -5.36 4.97
N ASN A 33 -11.56 -4.69 5.25
CA ASN A 33 -11.81 -3.32 4.79
C ASN A 33 -10.93 -2.33 5.57
N GLY A 34 -9.89 -1.82 4.92
CA GLY A 34 -8.93 -0.90 5.53
C GLY A 34 -9.59 0.41 6.01
N SER A 35 -10.55 0.92 5.26
CA SER A 35 -11.26 2.15 5.66
C SER A 35 -12.14 1.99 6.91
N HIS A 36 -12.58 0.78 7.23
CA HIS A 36 -13.30 0.50 8.47
C HIS A 36 -12.37 0.41 9.68
N MET A 37 -11.18 -0.15 9.47
CA MET A 37 -10.21 -0.35 10.55
C MET A 37 -9.41 0.93 10.88
N LEU A 38 -9.15 1.74 9.87
CA LEU A 38 -8.24 2.88 9.98
C LEU A 38 -8.59 3.87 11.11
N PRO A 39 -9.86 4.28 11.36
CA PRO A 39 -10.17 5.19 12.44
C PRO A 39 -9.70 4.68 13.81
N ALA A 40 -9.94 3.40 14.12
CA ALA A 40 -9.49 2.80 15.38
C ALA A 40 -7.95 2.74 15.47
N LEU A 41 -7.27 2.43 14.37
CA LEU A 41 -5.81 2.42 14.31
C LEU A 41 -5.23 3.82 14.54
N LEU A 42 -5.82 4.86 13.95
CA LEU A 42 -5.40 6.24 14.16
C LEU A 42 -5.56 6.68 15.62
N GLU A 43 -6.62 6.24 16.29
CA GLU A 43 -6.81 6.50 17.74
C GLU A 43 -5.79 5.73 18.60
N THR A 44 -5.44 4.51 18.19
CA THR A 44 -4.49 3.66 18.93
C THR A 44 -3.05 4.17 18.79
N HIS A 45 -2.67 4.62 17.59
CA HIS A 45 -1.33 5.11 17.26
C HIS A 45 -1.29 6.64 17.19
N GLN A 46 -1.82 7.32 18.21
CA GLN A 46 -1.82 8.77 18.29
C GLN A 46 -0.38 9.32 18.19
N HIS A 47 -0.24 10.45 17.47
CA HIS A 47 1.03 11.17 17.27
C HIS A 47 2.02 10.49 16.31
N ALA A 48 1.53 9.72 15.33
CA ALA A 48 2.39 9.28 14.24
C ALA A 48 2.88 10.48 13.42
N ASP A 49 4.19 10.65 13.27
CA ASP A 49 4.78 11.73 12.46
C ASP A 49 4.55 11.48 10.96
N LEU A 50 4.63 10.22 10.55
CA LEU A 50 4.45 9.77 9.16
C LEU A 50 3.58 8.53 9.09
N ILE A 51 2.56 8.56 8.24
CA ILE A 51 1.71 7.42 7.94
C ILE A 51 1.99 6.95 6.52
N ILE A 52 2.40 5.69 6.38
CA ILE A 52 2.69 5.06 5.09
C ILE A 52 1.54 4.15 4.70
N VAL A 53 0.94 4.40 3.54
CA VAL A 53 -0.18 3.61 3.00
C VAL A 53 0.25 2.88 1.75
N MET A 54 0.22 1.53 1.77
CA MET A 54 0.42 0.68 0.60
C MET A 54 -0.69 -0.37 0.55
N LEU A 55 -1.79 -0.06 -0.10
CA LEU A 55 -2.97 -0.92 -0.30
C LEU A 55 -3.36 -0.93 -1.78
N GLY A 56 -4.21 -1.89 -2.18
CA GLY A 56 -4.77 -1.96 -3.53
C GLY A 56 -4.54 -3.28 -4.26
N THR A 57 -3.56 -4.10 -3.84
CA THR A 57 -3.35 -5.43 -4.44
C THR A 57 -4.59 -6.30 -4.28
N ASN A 58 -5.12 -6.41 -3.08
CA ASN A 58 -6.30 -7.24 -2.79
C ASN A 58 -7.57 -6.69 -3.44
N ASP A 59 -7.65 -5.39 -3.67
CA ASP A 59 -8.75 -4.75 -4.39
C ASP A 59 -8.81 -5.18 -5.85
N CYS A 60 -7.70 -5.66 -6.42
CA CYS A 60 -7.63 -6.19 -7.78
C CYS A 60 -8.27 -7.58 -7.92
N LYS A 61 -8.70 -8.24 -6.85
CA LYS A 61 -9.36 -9.55 -6.90
C LYS A 61 -10.58 -9.51 -7.80
N ALA A 62 -10.77 -10.60 -8.58
CA ALA A 62 -11.85 -10.70 -9.55
C ALA A 62 -13.25 -10.52 -8.93
N ALA A 63 -13.41 -10.94 -7.69
CA ALA A 63 -14.69 -10.84 -6.95
C ALA A 63 -15.18 -9.39 -6.79
N TYR A 64 -14.27 -8.42 -6.70
CA TYR A 64 -14.64 -6.99 -6.56
C TYR A 64 -14.90 -6.31 -7.90
N GLY A 65 -14.37 -6.82 -9.00
CA GLY A 65 -14.56 -6.25 -10.33
C GLY A 65 -14.10 -4.79 -10.46
N ALA A 66 -13.26 -4.32 -9.54
CA ALA A 66 -12.87 -2.92 -9.43
C ALA A 66 -11.96 -2.48 -10.57
N SER A 67 -12.12 -1.21 -11.00
CA SER A 67 -11.13 -0.53 -11.83
C SER A 67 -10.06 0.16 -10.95
N ALA A 68 -8.94 0.55 -11.54
CA ALA A 68 -7.92 1.30 -10.82
C ALA A 68 -8.45 2.63 -10.24
N GLU A 69 -9.38 3.28 -10.97
CA GLU A 69 -10.02 4.52 -10.52
C GLU A 69 -10.94 4.28 -9.31
N MET A 70 -11.65 3.14 -9.28
CA MET A 70 -12.49 2.77 -8.12
C MET A 70 -11.61 2.48 -6.90
N ILE A 71 -10.51 1.78 -7.07
CA ILE A 71 -9.51 1.56 -6.01
C ILE A 71 -8.93 2.90 -5.55
N GLY A 72 -8.66 3.81 -6.49
CA GLY A 72 -8.25 5.18 -6.20
C GLY A 72 -9.25 5.94 -5.32
N LYS A 73 -10.56 5.77 -5.52
CA LYS A 73 -11.58 6.34 -4.61
C LYS A 73 -11.48 5.79 -3.19
N GLY A 74 -11.10 4.51 -3.06
CA GLY A 74 -10.78 3.90 -1.77
C GLY A 74 -9.58 4.58 -1.10
N ILE A 75 -8.53 4.87 -1.86
CA ILE A 75 -7.35 5.61 -1.38
C ILE A 75 -7.71 7.05 -1.01
N GLU A 76 -8.50 7.77 -1.82
CA GLU A 76 -8.97 9.13 -1.46
C GLU A 76 -9.72 9.12 -0.12
N LYS A 77 -10.57 8.10 0.13
CA LYS A 77 -11.26 7.93 1.42
C LYS A 77 -10.28 7.73 2.57
N ILE A 78 -9.29 6.85 2.40
CA ILE A 78 -8.26 6.58 3.41
C ILE A 78 -7.45 7.85 3.71
N VAL A 79 -7.01 8.59 2.69
CA VAL A 79 -6.29 9.87 2.86
C VAL A 79 -7.16 10.88 3.62
N GLY A 80 -8.45 10.97 3.29
CA GLY A 80 -9.40 11.81 4.00
C GLY A 80 -9.56 11.44 5.48
N GLN A 81 -9.58 10.14 5.80
CA GLN A 81 -9.63 9.65 7.18
C GLN A 81 -8.36 9.99 7.95
N ILE A 82 -7.17 9.84 7.33
CA ILE A 82 -5.91 10.24 7.95
C ILE A 82 -5.90 11.75 8.23
N ARG A 83 -6.32 12.57 7.26
CA ARG A 83 -6.43 14.03 7.45
C ARG A 83 -7.37 14.42 8.59
N GLY A 84 -8.46 13.67 8.79
CA GLY A 84 -9.40 13.91 9.87
C GLY A 84 -8.95 13.41 11.24
N GLY A 85 -8.28 12.25 11.29
CA GLY A 85 -7.89 11.58 12.52
C GLY A 85 -6.45 11.87 12.99
N ALA A 86 -5.56 12.25 12.06
CA ALA A 86 -4.16 12.56 12.32
C ALA A 86 -3.70 13.75 11.45
N PRO A 87 -4.24 14.97 11.67
CA PRO A 87 -4.06 16.11 10.77
C PRO A 87 -2.61 16.58 10.65
N ASP A 88 -1.79 16.35 11.67
CA ASP A 88 -0.39 16.77 11.72
C ASP A 88 0.56 15.75 11.07
N SER A 89 0.07 14.53 10.80
CA SER A 89 0.87 13.47 10.20
C SER A 89 1.18 13.75 8.73
N LYS A 90 2.41 13.55 8.34
CA LYS A 90 2.78 13.45 6.92
C LYS A 90 2.23 12.14 6.35
N ILE A 91 2.00 12.10 5.04
CA ILE A 91 1.48 10.90 4.37
C ILE A 91 2.42 10.52 3.23
N LEU A 92 2.82 9.25 3.21
CA LEU A 92 3.46 8.62 2.06
C LEU A 92 2.51 7.60 1.44
N LEU A 93 2.02 7.89 0.26
CA LEU A 93 1.22 6.97 -0.53
C LEU A 93 2.12 6.13 -1.43
N ILE A 94 2.03 4.80 -1.31
CA ILE A 94 2.79 3.86 -2.14
C ILE A 94 1.82 3.07 -3.01
N SER A 95 1.99 3.13 -4.34
CA SER A 95 1.30 2.18 -5.21
C SER A 95 1.97 0.81 -5.10
N PRO A 96 1.20 -0.29 -4.97
CA PRO A 96 1.76 -1.64 -4.85
C PRO A 96 2.63 -2.05 -6.04
N ILE A 97 3.38 -3.13 -5.88
CA ILE A 97 4.00 -3.84 -7.01
C ILE A 97 2.90 -4.37 -7.94
N TRP A 98 3.26 -4.63 -9.18
CA TRP A 98 2.33 -5.25 -10.13
C TRP A 98 2.09 -6.72 -9.78
N LEU A 99 0.90 -7.21 -10.05
CA LEU A 99 0.64 -8.64 -10.12
C LEU A 99 1.40 -9.24 -11.31
N GLY A 100 1.95 -10.44 -11.13
CA GLY A 100 2.63 -11.18 -12.19
C GLY A 100 1.66 -11.66 -13.26
N GLU A 101 2.16 -11.80 -14.49
CA GLU A 101 1.35 -12.14 -15.67
C GLU A 101 0.64 -13.51 -15.57
N LYS A 102 1.07 -14.35 -14.65
CA LYS A 102 0.55 -15.70 -14.47
C LYS A 102 -0.28 -15.88 -13.19
N VAL A 103 -0.47 -14.83 -12.37
CA VAL A 103 -1.14 -14.93 -11.07
C VAL A 103 -2.49 -15.64 -11.12
N TRP A 104 -3.25 -15.46 -12.20
CA TRP A 104 -4.59 -16.04 -12.42
C TRP A 104 -4.59 -17.42 -13.07
N LYS A 105 -3.43 -17.94 -13.50
CA LYS A 105 -3.34 -19.23 -14.18
C LYS A 105 -3.41 -20.40 -13.17
N PRO A 106 -3.81 -21.61 -13.64
CA PRO A 106 -3.78 -22.80 -12.81
C PRO A 106 -2.44 -22.99 -12.09
N GLY A 107 -2.50 -23.24 -10.79
CA GLY A 107 -1.32 -23.38 -9.91
C GLY A 107 -0.90 -22.11 -9.19
N TYR A 108 -1.55 -20.98 -9.46
CA TYR A 108 -1.40 -19.71 -8.75
C TYR A 108 -2.68 -19.32 -8.00
N ASP A 109 -2.93 -18.03 -7.77
CA ASP A 109 -4.06 -17.57 -6.98
C ASP A 109 -5.35 -17.40 -7.83
N PRO A 110 -6.38 -18.23 -7.63
CA PRO A 110 -7.65 -18.16 -8.37
C PRO A 110 -8.52 -16.93 -8.03
N GLU A 111 -8.20 -16.19 -6.99
CA GLU A 111 -8.92 -14.96 -6.65
C GLU A 111 -8.65 -13.83 -7.67
N PHE A 112 -7.56 -13.93 -8.44
CA PHE A 112 -7.20 -12.96 -9.48
C PHE A 112 -7.62 -13.42 -10.89
N SER A 113 -7.58 -12.49 -11.83
CA SER A 113 -7.87 -12.69 -13.24
C SER A 113 -6.82 -11.98 -14.11
N GLU A 114 -6.84 -12.21 -15.41
CA GLU A 114 -6.03 -11.44 -16.36
C GLU A 114 -6.30 -9.93 -16.24
N LYS A 115 -7.56 -9.55 -16.04
CA LYS A 115 -7.96 -8.15 -15.81
C LYS A 115 -7.31 -7.58 -14.55
N SER A 116 -7.15 -8.38 -13.50
CA SER A 116 -6.48 -7.96 -12.25
C SER A 116 -5.05 -7.50 -12.49
N VAL A 117 -4.32 -8.18 -13.38
CA VAL A 117 -2.96 -7.79 -13.78
C VAL A 117 -2.97 -6.41 -14.44
N ALA A 118 -3.88 -6.17 -15.39
CA ALA A 118 -4.00 -4.89 -16.05
C ALA A 118 -4.36 -3.75 -15.06
N VAL A 119 -5.28 -4.01 -14.13
CA VAL A 119 -5.66 -3.05 -13.07
C VAL A 119 -4.46 -2.73 -12.18
N SER A 120 -3.72 -3.74 -11.71
CA SER A 120 -2.56 -3.53 -10.83
C SER A 120 -1.50 -2.63 -11.47
N LYS A 121 -1.25 -2.78 -12.76
CA LYS A 121 -0.32 -1.92 -13.53
C LYS A 121 -0.78 -0.48 -13.64
N HIS A 122 -2.10 -0.23 -13.57
CA HIS A 122 -2.66 1.11 -13.71
C HIS A 122 -2.70 1.88 -12.38
N LEU A 123 -2.60 1.20 -11.23
CA LEU A 123 -2.67 1.83 -9.90
C LEU A 123 -1.64 2.94 -9.72
N ALA A 124 -0.41 2.76 -10.18
CA ALA A 124 0.66 3.75 -10.00
C ALA A 124 0.31 5.12 -10.62
N LYS A 125 -0.36 5.11 -11.78
CA LYS A 125 -0.82 6.34 -12.43
C LYS A 125 -1.90 7.03 -11.61
N VAL A 126 -2.90 6.28 -11.16
CA VAL A 126 -4.02 6.81 -10.37
C VAL A 126 -3.53 7.36 -9.03
N TYR A 127 -2.67 6.61 -8.33
CA TYR A 127 -2.15 7.02 -7.02
C TYR A 127 -1.25 8.26 -7.10
N ARG A 128 -0.46 8.39 -8.17
CA ARG A 128 0.31 9.61 -8.40
C ARG A 128 -0.59 10.82 -8.54
N GLN A 129 -1.68 10.72 -9.31
CA GLN A 129 -2.65 11.82 -9.47
C GLN A 129 -3.31 12.20 -8.14
N ILE A 130 -3.63 11.20 -7.30
CA ILE A 130 -4.18 11.44 -5.96
C ILE A 130 -3.13 12.15 -5.10
N ALA A 131 -1.89 11.68 -5.10
CA ALA A 131 -0.82 12.26 -4.30
C ALA A 131 -0.54 13.72 -4.70
N GLU A 132 -0.51 14.02 -5.98
CA GLU A 132 -0.38 15.39 -6.51
C GLU A 132 -1.55 16.29 -6.08
N LYS A 133 -2.80 15.80 -6.22
CA LYS A 133 -4.01 16.52 -5.80
C LYS A 133 -4.03 16.80 -4.30
N GLU A 134 -3.67 15.81 -3.50
CA GLU A 134 -3.70 15.88 -2.03
C GLU A 134 -2.43 16.49 -1.43
N ASN A 135 -1.43 16.84 -2.27
CA ASN A 135 -0.12 17.35 -1.84
C ASN A 135 0.53 16.46 -0.79
N ILE A 136 0.64 15.16 -1.08
CA ILE A 136 1.28 14.15 -0.24
C ILE A 136 2.41 13.47 -1.00
N ALA A 137 3.33 12.83 -0.26
CA ALA A 137 4.44 12.10 -0.87
C ALA A 137 3.96 10.84 -1.59
N PHE A 138 4.65 10.47 -2.69
CA PHE A 138 4.33 9.30 -3.51
C PHE A 138 5.56 8.46 -3.81
N LEU A 139 5.38 7.12 -3.80
CA LEU A 139 6.35 6.14 -4.27
C LEU A 139 5.64 5.08 -5.15
N ASN A 140 6.24 4.74 -6.28
CA ASN A 140 5.80 3.59 -7.08
C ASN A 140 6.64 2.36 -6.72
N ALA A 141 6.08 1.40 -5.95
CA ALA A 141 6.79 0.19 -5.54
C ALA A 141 7.25 -0.66 -6.73
N ALA A 142 6.47 -0.70 -7.82
CA ALA A 142 6.81 -1.45 -9.02
C ALA A 142 8.04 -0.94 -9.78
N ALA A 143 8.54 0.26 -9.46
CA ALA A 143 9.81 0.76 -9.99
C ALA A 143 11.04 0.13 -9.31
N TYR A 144 10.86 -0.49 -8.15
CA TYR A 144 11.96 -1.02 -7.31
C TYR A 144 11.86 -2.51 -7.06
N ALA A 145 10.66 -3.07 -7.08
CA ALA A 145 10.41 -4.45 -6.73
C ALA A 145 9.36 -5.09 -7.65
N LYS A 146 9.38 -6.41 -7.72
CA LYS A 146 8.47 -7.23 -8.52
C LYS A 146 7.99 -8.44 -7.72
N PRO A 147 6.87 -9.07 -8.13
CA PRO A 147 6.40 -10.30 -7.51
C PRO A 147 7.37 -11.45 -7.76
N SER A 148 7.41 -12.40 -6.84
CA SER A 148 8.18 -13.63 -6.99
C SER A 148 7.60 -14.51 -8.11
N ALA A 149 8.45 -15.38 -8.65
CA ALA A 149 7.99 -16.39 -9.60
C ALA A 149 7.17 -17.50 -8.92
N ALA A 150 7.24 -17.60 -7.59
CA ALA A 150 6.59 -18.68 -6.83
C ALA A 150 5.07 -18.55 -6.83
N ASP A 151 4.54 -17.34 -6.64
CA ASP A 151 3.10 -17.08 -6.55
C ASP A 151 2.59 -15.95 -7.45
N GLN A 152 3.50 -15.18 -8.05
CA GLN A 152 3.16 -14.06 -8.93
C GLN A 152 2.44 -12.88 -8.23
N GLU A 153 2.44 -12.87 -6.90
CA GLU A 153 1.78 -11.87 -6.07
C GLU A 153 2.73 -11.27 -5.04
N HIS A 154 3.35 -12.10 -4.20
CA HIS A 154 4.21 -11.65 -3.10
C HIS A 154 5.65 -11.46 -3.54
N MET A 155 6.36 -10.58 -2.87
CA MET A 155 7.79 -10.37 -3.08
C MET A 155 8.62 -11.48 -2.43
N ASP A 156 9.71 -11.85 -3.08
CA ASP A 156 10.76 -12.63 -2.44
C ASP A 156 11.63 -11.76 -1.50
N PRO A 157 12.52 -12.34 -0.69
CA PRO A 157 13.34 -11.59 0.27
C PRO A 157 14.16 -10.47 -0.38
N GLU A 158 14.68 -10.68 -1.59
CA GLU A 158 15.48 -9.66 -2.29
C GLU A 158 14.60 -8.48 -2.73
N ASN A 159 13.40 -8.73 -3.27
CA ASN A 159 12.48 -7.66 -3.65
C ASN A 159 11.92 -6.92 -2.43
N HIS A 160 11.74 -7.59 -1.28
CA HIS A 160 11.44 -6.93 -0.01
C HIS A 160 12.57 -5.97 0.41
N ARG A 161 13.84 -6.41 0.29
CA ARG A 161 15.00 -5.58 0.60
C ARG A 161 15.10 -4.34 -0.30
N LEU A 162 14.89 -4.52 -1.62
CA LEU A 162 14.92 -3.41 -2.59
C LEU A 162 13.82 -2.38 -2.31
N LEU A 163 12.60 -2.84 -2.06
CA LEU A 163 11.50 -1.94 -1.72
C LEU A 163 11.73 -1.23 -0.39
N ALA A 164 12.22 -1.96 0.63
CA ALA A 164 12.54 -1.36 1.93
C ALA A 164 13.59 -0.26 1.82
N GLU A 165 14.58 -0.42 0.95
CA GLU A 165 15.58 0.62 0.66
C GLU A 165 14.94 1.86 0.03
N ALA A 166 14.10 1.66 -1.00
CA ALA A 166 13.41 2.76 -1.66
C ALA A 166 12.49 3.53 -0.70
N ILE A 167 11.77 2.82 0.18
CA ILE A 167 10.94 3.45 1.20
C ILE A 167 11.80 4.21 2.21
N TYR A 168 12.92 3.63 2.65
CA TYR A 168 13.85 4.29 3.57
C TYR A 168 14.34 5.64 2.99
N GLN A 169 14.81 5.65 1.75
CA GLN A 169 15.26 6.89 1.08
C GLN A 169 14.12 7.91 0.99
N LYS A 170 12.90 7.46 0.71
CA LYS A 170 11.75 8.36 0.65
C LYS A 170 11.37 8.92 2.02
N VAL A 171 11.50 8.15 3.09
CA VAL A 171 11.30 8.62 4.48
C VAL A 171 12.34 9.68 4.85
N ILE A 172 13.62 9.46 4.53
CA ILE A 172 14.69 10.43 4.76
C ILE A 172 14.39 11.77 4.05
N GLU A 173 13.93 11.71 2.80
CA GLU A 173 13.53 12.91 2.04
C GLU A 173 12.36 13.65 2.73
N ILE A 174 11.31 12.92 3.15
CA ILE A 174 10.11 13.49 3.77
C ILE A 174 10.43 14.13 5.13
N GLU A 175 11.27 13.48 5.92
CA GLU A 175 11.63 13.93 7.28
C GLU A 175 12.73 15.01 7.28
N GLY A 176 13.38 15.27 6.12
CA GLY A 176 14.48 16.23 6.02
C GLY A 176 15.72 15.79 6.82
N ILE A 177 15.90 14.48 6.99
CA ILE A 177 17.08 13.91 7.64
C ILE A 177 18.20 13.95 6.62
N LEU A 178 19.12 14.89 6.76
CA LEU A 178 20.36 14.90 5.98
C LEU A 178 21.34 13.91 6.61
N GLU A 179 21.92 13.04 5.79
CA GLU A 179 23.02 12.16 6.17
C GLU A 179 24.27 12.94 6.57
#